data_7752e04b969405710de2e609b1abfde0
#
_entry.id   7752e04b969405710de2e609b1abfde0
#
_cell.length_a   1.000
_cell.length_b   1.000
_cell.length_c   1.000
_cell.angle_alpha   90.00
_cell.angle_beta   90.00
_cell.angle_gamma   90.00
#
_symmetry.space_group_name_H-M   'P 1'
#
loop_
_entity.id
_entity.type
_entity.pdbx_description
1 polymer ?
#
loop_
_entity_poly.entity_id
_entity_poly.type
_entity_poly.pdbx_seq_one_letter_code
_entity_poly.pdbx_strand_id
1 'polypeptide(L)'
;SITGSVTIANKILVVIGLIISILFYIFVKNIYKVVARRIFLEVRTYEKVLIHRFTFLLRVKKWIKVSKTLFLCDIYYFLWCFTIVGIFIKRYAYYLVPYILAENPDISSKDAIRLSSKMMEGYKWECFKLEISFIGYLLLGYITLGVTNVFFTNMYMALTMTEFYVMVRDKYVKNKKWGYDYLFDKYLYKKADKKLLEDNYGDVFELIDKDKKMELKGIKGFLIKNFGISLYDEDTKDEYDSLQVREYMISNYKDTIERRVYPDRLYPLLIKEKDKKIINLNSMRSYSLYSIILMFFIFSITGWTWEVLLHLINDGNFVNRGVLHGPWLPIYGSGGILILTILYRYRGKPILEFLLMVLLCGMVEYGTACYLEYRFGLSWWNYNGYFLNINGRVCAEGLLVFGLGGMAGVYFLAPLIDNVLKKINIKILYILCFILVSLFIIDKIYTHSYPNVGEGISGSLPERNIGVIK
;
A
#
# COMPACT_ATOMS: atom_id res chain seq x y z
N SER A 1 22.29 36.73 -13.53
CA SER A 1 21.42 35.74 -14.21
C SER A 1 21.18 34.43 -13.44
N ILE A 2 21.83 34.22 -12.31
CA ILE A 2 21.66 33.01 -11.45
C ILE A 2 20.27 33.00 -10.80
N THR A 3 19.74 34.15 -10.39
CA THR A 3 18.39 34.28 -9.82
C THR A 3 17.27 33.94 -10.82
N GLY A 4 17.49 34.16 -12.12
CA GLY A 4 16.53 33.79 -13.18
C GLY A 4 16.42 32.27 -13.41
N SER A 5 17.51 31.53 -13.29
CA SER A 5 17.53 30.07 -13.47
C SER A 5 16.85 29.31 -12.29
N VAL A 6 17.06 29.77 -11.07
CA VAL A 6 16.37 29.22 -9.87
C VAL A 6 14.84 29.44 -9.96
N THR A 7 14.42 30.61 -10.45
CA THR A 7 12.99 30.93 -10.62
C THR A 7 12.32 30.04 -11.69
N ILE A 8 13.04 29.70 -12.76
CA ILE A 8 12.55 28.80 -13.82
C ILE A 8 12.47 27.37 -13.30
N ALA A 9 13.51 26.89 -12.59
CA ALA A 9 13.52 25.56 -11.99
C ALA A 9 12.37 25.37 -11.00
N ASN A 10 12.10 26.35 -10.13
CA ASN A 10 10.98 26.33 -9.21
C ASN A 10 9.63 26.28 -9.92
N LYS A 11 9.44 27.05 -11.01
CA LYS A 11 8.22 26.97 -11.83
C LYS A 11 8.02 25.59 -12.46
N ILE A 12 9.09 24.98 -12.98
CA ILE A 12 9.05 23.62 -13.55
C ILE A 12 8.67 22.60 -12.46
N LEU A 13 9.26 22.69 -11.27
CA LEU A 13 8.92 21.82 -10.14
C LEU A 13 7.47 21.93 -9.71
N VAL A 14 6.93 23.15 -9.65
CA VAL A 14 5.50 23.38 -9.34
C VAL A 14 4.62 22.74 -10.42
N VAL A 15 4.94 22.88 -11.69
CA VAL A 15 4.18 22.27 -12.80
C VAL A 15 4.24 20.75 -12.71
N ILE A 16 5.42 20.17 -12.48
CA ILE A 16 5.58 18.71 -12.28
C ILE A 16 4.78 18.24 -11.07
N GLY A 17 4.84 18.95 -9.94
CA GLY A 17 4.07 18.65 -8.73
C GLY A 17 2.55 18.68 -8.99
N LEU A 18 2.06 19.66 -9.75
CA LEU A 18 0.66 19.72 -10.15
C LEU A 18 0.26 18.55 -11.05
N ILE A 19 1.08 18.18 -12.03
CA ILE A 19 0.84 17.02 -12.90
C ILE A 19 0.77 15.73 -12.07
N ILE A 20 1.74 15.51 -11.19
CA ILE A 20 1.77 14.34 -10.29
C ILE A 20 0.53 14.32 -9.40
N SER A 21 0.13 15.45 -8.83
CA SER A 21 -1.07 15.56 -7.99
C SER A 21 -2.35 15.24 -8.76
N ILE A 22 -2.48 15.69 -10.00
CA ILE A 22 -3.61 15.38 -10.88
C ILE A 22 -3.61 13.89 -11.22
N LEU A 23 -2.47 13.31 -11.58
CA LEU A 23 -2.36 11.89 -11.88
C LEU A 23 -2.69 11.03 -10.63
N PHE A 24 -2.20 11.42 -9.47
CA PHE A 24 -2.53 10.78 -8.19
C PHE A 24 -4.04 10.85 -7.90
N TYR A 25 -4.65 12.01 -8.09
CA TYR A 25 -6.09 12.17 -7.92
C TYR A 25 -6.87 11.22 -8.85
N ILE A 26 -6.54 11.22 -10.13
CA ILE A 26 -7.24 10.43 -11.16
C ILE A 26 -7.02 8.92 -10.93
N PHE A 27 -5.78 8.47 -10.77
CA PHE A 27 -5.43 7.05 -10.81
C PHE A 27 -5.31 6.39 -9.44
N VAL A 28 -5.22 7.12 -8.35
CA VAL A 28 -5.14 6.57 -7.00
C VAL A 28 -6.40 6.89 -6.21
N LYS A 29 -6.70 8.16 -5.99
CA LYS A 29 -7.83 8.57 -5.14
C LYS A 29 -9.18 8.10 -5.69
N ASN A 30 -9.40 8.20 -7.00
CA ASN A 30 -10.64 7.74 -7.63
C ASN A 30 -10.78 6.21 -7.57
N ILE A 31 -9.69 5.48 -7.84
CA ILE A 31 -9.69 4.01 -7.70
C ILE A 31 -9.99 3.60 -6.27
N TYR A 32 -9.35 4.24 -5.29
CA TYR A 32 -9.59 3.98 -3.87
C TYR A 32 -11.07 4.17 -3.50
N LYS A 33 -11.75 5.20 -4.02
CA LYS A 33 -13.20 5.39 -3.77
C LYS A 33 -14.01 4.13 -4.13
N VAL A 34 -13.75 3.53 -5.30
CA VAL A 34 -14.49 2.35 -5.78
C VAL A 34 -14.11 1.09 -5.01
N VAL A 35 -12.82 0.88 -4.80
CA VAL A 35 -12.31 -0.27 -4.03
C VAL A 35 -12.84 -0.25 -2.60
N ALA A 36 -12.84 0.91 -1.94
CA ALA A 36 -13.41 1.05 -0.60
C ALA A 36 -14.90 0.68 -0.58
N ARG A 37 -15.70 1.15 -1.57
CA ARG A 37 -17.12 0.76 -1.67
C ARG A 37 -17.28 -0.74 -1.87
N ARG A 38 -16.45 -1.36 -2.69
CA ARG A 38 -16.43 -2.82 -2.88
C ARG A 38 -16.16 -3.55 -1.56
N ILE A 39 -15.16 -3.14 -0.81
CA ILE A 39 -14.81 -3.73 0.48
C ILE A 39 -15.98 -3.61 1.47
N PHE A 40 -16.61 -2.43 1.60
CA PHE A 40 -17.74 -2.25 2.50
C PHE A 40 -18.96 -3.07 2.10
N LEU A 41 -19.23 -3.25 0.80
CA LEU A 41 -20.29 -4.14 0.32
C LEU A 41 -20.00 -5.61 0.67
N GLU A 42 -18.74 -6.06 0.58
CA GLU A 42 -18.36 -7.42 0.93
C GLU A 42 -18.42 -7.67 2.44
N VAL A 43 -17.88 -6.75 3.27
CA VAL A 43 -17.91 -6.85 4.75
C VAL A 43 -19.34 -6.96 5.28
N ARG A 44 -20.31 -6.33 4.62
CA ARG A 44 -21.72 -6.44 4.97
C ARG A 44 -22.26 -7.87 4.90
N THR A 45 -21.78 -8.64 3.94
CA THR A 45 -22.33 -9.98 3.64
C THR A 45 -21.43 -11.11 4.15
N TYR A 46 -20.13 -10.86 4.21
CA TYR A 46 -19.11 -11.85 4.53
C TYR A 46 -18.29 -11.46 5.76
N GLU A 47 -17.79 -12.49 6.47
CA GLU A 47 -17.04 -12.30 7.72
C GLU A 47 -15.59 -11.80 7.48
N LYS A 48 -15.03 -12.12 6.29
CA LYS A 48 -13.67 -11.78 5.92
C LYS A 48 -13.62 -11.18 4.52
N VAL A 49 -12.72 -10.20 4.32
CA VAL A 49 -12.36 -9.68 3.00
C VAL A 49 -10.88 -9.94 2.75
N LEU A 50 -10.58 -10.56 1.63
CA LEU A 50 -9.21 -10.91 1.27
C LEU A 50 -8.43 -9.67 0.81
N ILE A 51 -7.14 -9.62 1.16
CA ILE A 51 -6.24 -8.50 0.86
C ILE A 51 -6.22 -8.17 -0.63
N HIS A 52 -6.25 -9.18 -1.49
CA HIS A 52 -6.22 -8.97 -2.93
C HIS A 52 -7.42 -8.16 -3.44
N ARG A 53 -8.41 -7.87 -2.58
CA ARG A 53 -9.53 -6.99 -2.93
C ARG A 53 -9.08 -5.53 -3.16
N PHE A 54 -8.00 -5.09 -2.53
CA PHE A 54 -7.41 -3.78 -2.83
C PHE A 54 -6.94 -3.64 -4.28
N THR A 55 -6.56 -4.73 -4.92
CA THR A 55 -6.16 -4.78 -6.33
C THR A 55 -7.28 -5.25 -7.27
N PHE A 56 -8.53 -5.30 -6.81
CA PHE A 56 -9.68 -5.79 -7.56
C PHE A 56 -9.79 -5.20 -8.97
N LEU A 57 -9.73 -3.87 -9.11
CA LEU A 57 -9.84 -3.19 -10.39
C LEU A 57 -8.67 -3.47 -11.34
N LEU A 58 -7.48 -3.72 -10.80
CA LEU A 58 -6.32 -4.16 -11.59
C LEU A 58 -6.50 -5.59 -12.07
N ARG A 59 -7.00 -6.47 -11.20
CA ARG A 59 -7.30 -7.88 -11.54
C ARG A 59 -8.36 -8.01 -12.64
N VAL A 60 -9.42 -7.21 -12.60
CA VAL A 60 -10.43 -7.17 -13.67
C VAL A 60 -10.02 -6.31 -14.87
N LYS A 61 -8.81 -5.70 -14.86
CA LYS A 61 -8.28 -4.81 -15.92
C LYS A 61 -9.19 -3.66 -16.31
N LYS A 62 -9.99 -3.15 -15.39
CA LYS A 62 -10.95 -2.06 -15.63
C LYS A 62 -10.56 -0.75 -14.93
N TRP A 63 -9.39 -0.69 -14.31
CA TRP A 63 -8.96 0.47 -13.52
C TRP A 63 -8.90 1.78 -14.32
N ILE A 64 -8.43 1.75 -15.59
CA ILE A 64 -8.42 2.94 -16.47
C ILE A 64 -9.86 3.38 -16.79
N LYS A 65 -10.74 2.42 -17.11
CA LYS A 65 -12.14 2.71 -17.45
C LYS A 65 -12.88 3.33 -16.27
N VAL A 66 -12.69 2.77 -15.08
CA VAL A 66 -13.25 3.26 -13.83
C VAL A 66 -12.74 4.65 -13.50
N SER A 67 -11.41 4.87 -13.59
CA SER A 67 -10.78 6.16 -13.36
C SER A 67 -11.31 7.23 -14.30
N LYS A 68 -11.42 6.92 -15.61
CA LYS A 68 -12.02 7.79 -16.63
C LYS A 68 -13.48 8.12 -16.31
N THR A 69 -14.25 7.14 -15.84
CA THR A 69 -15.68 7.34 -15.51
C THR A 69 -15.84 8.31 -14.34
N LEU A 70 -15.04 8.15 -13.28
CA LEU A 70 -15.09 9.04 -12.12
C LEU A 70 -14.59 10.45 -12.48
N PHE A 71 -13.53 10.56 -13.26
CA PHE A 71 -13.05 11.85 -13.74
C PHE A 71 -14.10 12.58 -14.58
N LEU A 72 -14.79 11.87 -15.48
CA LEU A 72 -15.90 12.43 -16.25
C LEU A 72 -17.07 12.86 -15.35
N CYS A 73 -17.35 12.09 -14.31
CA CYS A 73 -18.35 12.44 -13.30
C CYS A 73 -17.97 13.72 -12.55
N ASP A 74 -16.70 13.86 -12.16
CA ASP A 74 -16.17 15.06 -11.51
C ASP A 74 -16.26 16.30 -12.44
N ILE A 75 -15.96 16.14 -13.75
CA ILE A 75 -16.13 17.21 -14.75
C ILE A 75 -17.61 17.62 -14.86
N TYR A 76 -18.53 16.67 -14.98
CA TYR A 76 -19.95 17.00 -15.05
C TYR A 76 -20.42 17.68 -13.77
N TYR A 77 -19.97 17.23 -12.60
CA TYR A 77 -20.29 17.89 -11.35
C TYR A 77 -19.74 19.32 -11.31
N PHE A 78 -18.50 19.54 -11.73
CA PHE A 78 -17.87 20.85 -11.81
C PHE A 78 -18.65 21.81 -12.73
N LEU A 79 -19.11 21.35 -13.90
CA LEU A 79 -19.94 22.16 -14.80
C LEU A 79 -21.26 22.58 -14.13
N TRP A 80 -21.85 21.73 -13.28
CA TRP A 80 -23.05 22.08 -12.52
C TRP A 80 -22.78 23.01 -11.35
N CYS A 81 -21.53 23.14 -10.90
CA CYS A 81 -21.16 24.09 -9.84
C CYS A 81 -21.32 25.57 -10.27
N PHE A 82 -21.42 25.86 -11.58
CA PHE A 82 -21.79 27.20 -12.06
C PHE A 82 -23.27 27.54 -11.80
N THR A 83 -24.06 26.59 -11.38
CA THR A 83 -25.46 26.81 -10.99
C THR A 83 -25.64 26.47 -9.52
N ILE A 84 -26.17 27.39 -8.71
CA ILE A 84 -26.34 27.22 -7.26
C ILE A 84 -27.15 25.96 -6.95
N VAL A 85 -28.26 25.74 -7.65
CA VAL A 85 -29.13 24.58 -7.46
C VAL A 85 -28.47 23.27 -7.93
N GLY A 86 -27.65 23.36 -8.98
CA GLY A 86 -26.96 22.21 -9.55
C GLY A 86 -25.94 21.60 -8.59
N ILE A 87 -25.28 22.38 -7.77
CA ILE A 87 -24.32 21.89 -6.76
C ILE A 87 -24.99 20.85 -5.87
N PHE A 88 -26.13 21.17 -5.29
CA PHE A 88 -26.84 20.28 -4.35
C PHE A 88 -27.49 19.09 -5.08
N ILE A 89 -28.22 19.32 -6.14
CA ILE A 89 -28.97 18.25 -6.83
C ILE A 89 -28.02 17.24 -7.46
N LYS A 90 -26.93 17.68 -8.12
CA LYS A 90 -26.03 16.79 -8.85
C LYS A 90 -25.03 16.08 -7.95
N ARG A 91 -24.63 16.69 -6.83
CA ARG A 91 -23.86 16.00 -5.79
C ARG A 91 -24.53 14.68 -5.40
N TYR A 92 -25.80 14.73 -5.07
CA TYR A 92 -26.56 13.54 -4.67
C TYR A 92 -26.97 12.66 -5.86
N ALA A 93 -27.21 13.24 -7.04
CA ALA A 93 -27.52 12.44 -8.23
C ALA A 93 -26.36 11.52 -8.64
N TYR A 94 -25.11 11.95 -8.45
CA TYR A 94 -23.92 11.20 -8.85
C TYR A 94 -23.32 10.39 -7.68
N TYR A 95 -23.92 10.45 -6.50
CA TYR A 95 -23.39 9.85 -5.28
C TYR A 95 -23.16 8.33 -5.37
N LEU A 96 -24.04 7.63 -6.09
CA LEU A 96 -23.98 6.17 -6.19
C LEU A 96 -23.03 5.66 -7.29
N VAL A 97 -22.43 6.53 -8.12
CA VAL A 97 -21.52 6.11 -9.19
C VAL A 97 -20.38 5.20 -8.69
N PRO A 98 -19.66 5.51 -7.59
CA PRO A 98 -18.61 4.62 -7.09
C PRO A 98 -19.13 3.23 -6.64
N TYR A 99 -20.35 3.14 -6.15
CA TYR A 99 -20.98 1.86 -5.77
C TYR A 99 -21.36 1.02 -6.99
N ILE A 100 -21.91 1.67 -8.03
CA ILE A 100 -22.26 1.03 -9.30
C ILE A 100 -20.98 0.47 -9.96
N LEU A 101 -19.88 1.24 -9.96
CA LEU A 101 -18.59 0.81 -10.47
C LEU A 101 -17.94 -0.29 -9.62
N ALA A 102 -18.22 -0.34 -8.32
CA ALA A 102 -17.77 -1.40 -7.42
C ALA A 102 -18.47 -2.74 -7.72
N GLU A 103 -19.75 -2.70 -8.16
CA GLU A 103 -20.51 -3.86 -8.59
C GLU A 103 -20.20 -4.24 -10.04
N ASN A 104 -20.16 -3.26 -10.95
CA ASN A 104 -19.89 -3.45 -12.38
C ASN A 104 -18.87 -2.41 -12.90
N PRO A 105 -17.56 -2.70 -12.86
CA PRO A 105 -16.54 -1.81 -13.40
C PRO A 105 -16.50 -1.75 -14.93
N ASP A 106 -17.30 -2.58 -15.62
CA ASP A 106 -17.37 -2.61 -17.09
C ASP A 106 -18.55 -1.83 -17.68
N ILE A 107 -19.36 -1.18 -16.85
CA ILE A 107 -20.43 -0.29 -17.31
C ILE A 107 -19.86 0.91 -18.08
N SER A 108 -20.59 1.45 -19.07
CA SER A 108 -20.18 2.66 -19.75
C SER A 108 -20.26 3.87 -18.81
N SER A 109 -19.39 4.87 -19.01
CA SER A 109 -19.34 6.08 -18.18
C SER A 109 -20.69 6.82 -18.17
N LYS A 110 -21.32 6.92 -19.34
CA LYS A 110 -22.63 7.60 -19.48
C LYS A 110 -23.74 6.82 -18.75
N ASP A 111 -23.75 5.51 -18.89
CA ASP A 111 -24.77 4.66 -18.26
C ASP A 111 -24.60 4.60 -16.73
N ALA A 112 -23.35 4.57 -16.22
CA ALA A 112 -23.08 4.62 -14.78
C ALA A 112 -23.64 5.90 -14.14
N ILE A 113 -23.36 7.07 -14.77
CA ILE A 113 -23.84 8.37 -14.30
C ILE A 113 -25.36 8.49 -14.42
N ARG A 114 -25.92 8.02 -15.52
CA ARG A 114 -27.38 8.02 -15.75
C ARG A 114 -28.08 7.08 -14.77
N LEU A 115 -27.55 5.87 -14.54
CA LEU A 115 -28.10 4.90 -13.59
C LEU A 115 -28.09 5.47 -12.16
N SER A 116 -26.98 6.03 -11.70
CA SER A 116 -26.88 6.70 -10.41
C SER A 116 -27.95 7.80 -10.27
N SER A 117 -28.10 8.65 -11.29
CA SER A 117 -29.06 9.75 -11.27
C SER A 117 -30.50 9.24 -11.15
N LYS A 118 -30.85 8.16 -11.88
CA LYS A 118 -32.17 7.53 -11.83
C LYS A 118 -32.42 6.78 -10.52
N MET A 119 -31.43 6.09 -9.98
CA MET A 119 -31.53 5.45 -8.68
C MET A 119 -31.78 6.46 -7.56
N MET A 120 -31.19 7.64 -7.67
CA MET A 120 -31.33 8.72 -6.67
C MET A 120 -32.59 9.58 -6.84
N GLU A 121 -33.45 9.32 -7.83
CA GLU A 121 -34.75 9.97 -7.93
C GLU A 121 -35.62 9.61 -6.73
N GLY A 122 -36.07 10.63 -5.98
CA GLY A 122 -36.84 10.46 -4.73
C GLY A 122 -35.97 10.26 -3.46
N TYR A 123 -34.69 9.93 -3.59
CA TYR A 123 -33.82 9.61 -2.43
C TYR A 123 -32.76 10.69 -2.11
N LYS A 124 -32.65 11.76 -2.93
CA LYS A 124 -31.60 12.79 -2.73
C LYS A 124 -31.72 13.50 -1.39
N TRP A 125 -32.97 13.81 -0.99
CA TRP A 125 -33.23 14.47 0.30
C TRP A 125 -32.97 13.54 1.49
N GLU A 126 -33.26 12.26 1.37
CA GLU A 126 -32.95 11.26 2.40
C GLU A 126 -31.44 11.12 2.58
N CYS A 127 -30.70 11.07 1.47
CA CYS A 127 -29.23 11.04 1.49
C CYS A 127 -28.65 12.28 2.17
N PHE A 128 -29.17 13.47 1.86
CA PHE A 128 -28.78 14.73 2.49
C PHE A 128 -29.02 14.71 4.01
N LYS A 129 -30.22 14.31 4.46
CA LYS A 129 -30.53 14.19 5.89
C LYS A 129 -29.58 13.22 6.59
N LEU A 130 -29.25 12.12 5.93
CA LEU A 130 -28.33 11.12 6.45
C LEU A 130 -26.91 11.69 6.58
N GLU A 131 -26.40 12.45 5.58
CA GLU A 131 -25.10 13.13 5.70
C GLU A 131 -25.08 14.14 6.86
N ILE A 132 -26.13 14.95 7.00
CA ILE A 132 -26.22 15.93 8.09
C ILE A 132 -26.23 15.27 9.47
N SER A 133 -26.82 14.08 9.61
CA SER A 133 -26.84 13.37 10.90
C SER A 133 -25.43 13.07 11.44
N PHE A 134 -24.42 13.06 10.57
CA PHE A 134 -23.02 12.87 10.96
C PHE A 134 -22.29 14.16 11.42
N ILE A 135 -22.95 15.34 11.35
CA ILE A 135 -22.27 16.62 11.62
C ILE A 135 -21.68 16.66 13.04
N GLY A 136 -22.41 16.07 14.02
CA GLY A 136 -21.93 15.97 15.40
C GLY A 136 -20.65 15.13 15.54
N TYR A 137 -20.56 14.02 14.81
CA TYR A 137 -19.35 13.18 14.78
C TYR A 137 -18.19 13.88 14.08
N LEU A 138 -18.45 14.66 13.01
CA LEU A 138 -17.43 15.45 12.33
C LEU A 138 -16.89 16.56 13.22
N LEU A 139 -17.76 17.23 14.00
CA LEU A 139 -17.36 18.22 15.00
C LEU A 139 -16.50 17.59 16.11
N LEU A 140 -16.89 16.40 16.59
CA LEU A 140 -16.06 15.64 17.53
C LEU A 140 -14.70 15.31 16.94
N GLY A 141 -14.62 15.05 15.62
CA GLY A 141 -13.36 14.87 14.90
C GLY A 141 -12.44 16.09 14.99
N TYR A 142 -12.97 17.30 14.88
CA TYR A 142 -12.18 18.52 15.07
C TYR A 142 -11.65 18.64 16.48
N ILE A 143 -12.49 18.40 17.50
CA ILE A 143 -12.11 18.47 18.91
C ILE A 143 -10.98 17.46 19.23
N THR A 144 -11.02 16.28 18.63
CA THR A 144 -10.03 15.20 18.84
C THR A 144 -8.86 15.24 17.87
N LEU A 145 -8.61 16.36 17.18
CA LEU A 145 -7.55 16.52 16.17
C LEU A 145 -7.57 15.41 15.10
N GLY A 146 -8.76 14.96 14.72
CA GLY A 146 -8.96 13.93 13.69
C GLY A 146 -8.94 12.48 14.17
N VAL A 147 -8.59 12.20 15.43
CA VAL A 147 -8.50 10.83 15.95
C VAL A 147 -9.83 10.08 15.80
N THR A 148 -10.94 10.65 16.24
CA THR A 148 -12.27 10.04 16.06
C THR A 148 -12.67 9.87 14.61
N ASN A 149 -12.26 10.78 13.72
CA ASN A 149 -12.52 10.64 12.28
C ASN A 149 -11.83 9.41 11.69
N VAL A 150 -10.57 9.15 12.05
CA VAL A 150 -9.78 8.03 11.55
C VAL A 150 -10.32 6.70 12.07
N PHE A 151 -10.57 6.58 13.37
CA PHE A 151 -10.89 5.29 13.99
C PHE A 151 -12.38 4.96 14.04
N PHE A 152 -13.27 5.95 13.95
CA PHE A 152 -14.70 5.73 14.12
C PHE A 152 -15.56 6.39 13.04
N THR A 153 -15.54 7.73 12.92
CA THR A 153 -16.54 8.48 12.13
C THR A 153 -16.55 8.09 10.67
N ASN A 154 -15.36 8.02 10.04
CA ASN A 154 -15.26 7.71 8.61
C ASN A 154 -15.76 6.28 8.30
N MET A 155 -15.45 5.32 9.18
CA MET A 155 -15.88 3.94 9.00
C MET A 155 -17.40 3.81 9.22
N TYR A 156 -17.93 4.41 10.29
CA TYR A 156 -19.34 4.40 10.60
C TYR A 156 -20.18 5.07 9.48
N MET A 157 -19.75 6.24 9.01
CA MET A 157 -20.36 6.92 7.88
C MET A 157 -20.32 6.07 6.60
N ALA A 158 -19.19 5.45 6.30
CA ALA A 158 -19.05 4.61 5.11
C ALA A 158 -19.98 3.38 5.15
N LEU A 159 -20.10 2.72 6.30
CA LEU A 159 -21.04 1.60 6.50
C LEU A 159 -22.49 2.05 6.36
N THR A 160 -22.88 3.15 7.00
CA THR A 160 -24.25 3.69 6.92
C THR A 160 -24.63 4.06 5.48
N MET A 161 -23.71 4.70 4.75
CA MET A 161 -23.95 5.05 3.35
C MET A 161 -23.96 3.82 2.43
N THR A 162 -23.28 2.74 2.83
CA THR A 162 -23.37 1.45 2.13
C THR A 162 -24.73 0.81 2.31
N GLU A 163 -25.31 0.83 3.52
CA GLU A 163 -26.68 0.36 3.76
C GLU A 163 -27.71 1.20 3.00
N PHE A 164 -27.51 2.51 2.94
CA PHE A 164 -28.36 3.38 2.12
C PHE A 164 -28.31 2.98 0.65
N TYR A 165 -27.14 2.74 0.08
CA TYR A 165 -26.99 2.24 -1.29
C TYR A 165 -27.73 0.90 -1.49
N VAL A 166 -27.54 -0.05 -0.59
CA VAL A 166 -28.16 -1.37 -0.68
C VAL A 166 -29.70 -1.26 -0.66
N MET A 167 -30.25 -0.43 0.21
CA MET A 167 -31.68 -0.15 0.28
C MET A 167 -32.22 0.41 -1.06
N VAL A 168 -31.56 1.42 -1.60
CA VAL A 168 -31.96 2.06 -2.88
C VAL A 168 -31.84 1.05 -4.03
N ARG A 169 -30.75 0.29 -4.07
CA ARG A 169 -30.51 -0.75 -5.07
C ARG A 169 -31.57 -1.84 -5.05
N ASP A 170 -31.85 -2.38 -3.87
CA ASP A 170 -32.83 -3.47 -3.72
C ASP A 170 -34.19 -3.07 -4.26
N LYS A 171 -34.70 -1.88 -3.88
CA LYS A 171 -35.94 -1.33 -4.42
C LYS A 171 -35.88 -1.10 -5.93
N TYR A 172 -34.73 -0.62 -6.44
CA TYR A 172 -34.55 -0.33 -7.86
C TYR A 172 -34.57 -1.60 -8.72
N VAL A 173 -33.86 -2.64 -8.27
CA VAL A 173 -33.75 -3.95 -8.95
C VAL A 173 -35.10 -4.70 -8.87
N LYS A 174 -35.79 -4.71 -7.72
CA LYS A 174 -37.12 -5.34 -7.57
C LYS A 174 -38.14 -4.74 -8.53
N ASN A 175 -38.09 -3.44 -8.74
CA ASN A 175 -39.02 -2.75 -9.65
C ASN A 175 -38.55 -2.79 -11.13
N LYS A 176 -37.49 -3.54 -11.44
CA LYS A 176 -36.96 -3.70 -12.81
C LYS A 176 -36.85 -2.40 -13.59
N LYS A 177 -36.38 -1.31 -12.92
CA LYS A 177 -36.25 0.00 -13.55
C LYS A 177 -35.09 0.01 -14.57
N TRP A 178 -35.04 1.04 -15.43
CA TRP A 178 -34.06 1.14 -16.48
C TRP A 178 -32.61 0.87 -16.02
N GLY A 179 -31.91 -0.08 -16.65
CA GLY A 179 -30.52 -0.40 -16.37
C GLY A 179 -30.31 -1.24 -15.11
N TYR A 180 -31.35 -1.85 -14.54
CA TYR A 180 -31.23 -2.75 -13.38
C TYR A 180 -30.33 -3.97 -13.68
N ASP A 181 -30.23 -4.38 -14.92
CA ASP A 181 -29.39 -5.47 -15.43
C ASP A 181 -27.90 -5.16 -15.36
N TYR A 182 -27.49 -3.88 -15.31
CA TYR A 182 -26.12 -3.50 -15.01
C TYR A 182 -25.70 -3.86 -13.58
N LEU A 183 -26.65 -4.03 -12.66
CA LEU A 183 -26.43 -4.37 -11.25
C LEU A 183 -26.53 -5.90 -11.06
N PHE A 184 -25.59 -6.63 -11.66
CA PHE A 184 -25.65 -8.08 -11.81
C PHE A 184 -24.99 -8.88 -10.70
N ASP A 185 -24.19 -8.28 -9.82
CA ASP A 185 -23.43 -9.01 -8.80
C ASP A 185 -24.27 -9.30 -7.56
N LYS A 186 -25.15 -10.32 -7.69
CA LYS A 186 -26.05 -10.73 -6.61
C LYS A 186 -25.32 -11.25 -5.36
N TYR A 187 -24.09 -11.76 -5.52
CA TYR A 187 -23.34 -12.35 -4.42
C TYR A 187 -22.70 -11.31 -3.48
N LEU A 188 -22.72 -10.04 -3.82
CA LEU A 188 -22.44 -8.96 -2.88
C LEU A 188 -23.52 -8.80 -1.79
N TYR A 189 -24.74 -9.28 -2.06
CA TYR A 189 -25.93 -9.04 -1.22
C TYR A 189 -26.52 -10.30 -0.62
N LYS A 190 -26.23 -11.45 -1.22
CA LYS A 190 -26.70 -12.76 -0.77
C LYS A 190 -25.58 -13.78 -0.89
N LYS A 191 -25.36 -14.55 0.18
CA LYS A 191 -24.39 -15.65 0.17
C LYS A 191 -24.82 -16.70 -0.86
N ALA A 192 -23.86 -17.20 -1.65
CA ALA A 192 -24.09 -18.28 -2.61
C ALA A 192 -24.50 -19.58 -1.89
N ASP A 193 -25.23 -20.44 -2.55
CA ASP A 193 -25.60 -21.76 -2.02
C ASP A 193 -24.35 -22.65 -1.95
N LYS A 194 -24.29 -23.49 -0.90
CA LYS A 194 -23.13 -24.34 -0.63
C LYS A 194 -22.84 -25.30 -1.80
N LYS A 195 -23.89 -25.92 -2.35
CA LYS A 195 -23.76 -26.81 -3.51
C LYS A 195 -23.15 -26.11 -4.73
N LEU A 196 -23.59 -24.89 -5.02
CA LEU A 196 -23.03 -24.09 -6.12
C LEU A 196 -21.55 -23.76 -5.91
N LEU A 197 -21.14 -23.53 -4.67
CA LEU A 197 -19.74 -23.32 -4.32
C LEU A 197 -18.92 -24.62 -4.48
N GLU A 198 -19.44 -25.74 -3.99
CA GLU A 198 -18.82 -27.05 -4.16
C GLU A 198 -18.62 -27.39 -5.64
N ASP A 199 -19.63 -27.14 -6.48
CA ASP A 199 -19.55 -27.38 -7.94
C ASP A 199 -18.49 -26.49 -8.62
N ASN A 200 -18.37 -25.20 -8.20
CA ASN A 200 -17.42 -24.25 -8.80
C ASN A 200 -15.99 -24.32 -8.25
N TYR A 201 -15.82 -24.90 -7.08
CA TYR A 201 -14.54 -25.03 -6.38
C TYR A 201 -14.13 -26.50 -6.18
N GLY A 202 -14.77 -27.44 -6.86
CA GLY A 202 -14.51 -28.88 -6.72
C GLY A 202 -13.08 -29.29 -7.01
N ASP A 203 -12.41 -28.62 -7.97
CA ASP A 203 -11.00 -28.78 -8.27
C ASP A 203 -10.06 -28.48 -7.09
N VAL A 204 -10.53 -27.72 -6.11
CA VAL A 204 -9.76 -27.41 -4.88
C VAL A 204 -9.74 -28.58 -3.92
N PHE A 205 -10.82 -29.38 -3.88
CA PHE A 205 -10.86 -30.58 -3.01
C PHE A 205 -9.81 -31.60 -3.46
N GLU A 206 -9.60 -31.78 -4.78
CA GLU A 206 -8.53 -32.62 -5.30
C GLU A 206 -7.12 -32.12 -4.91
N LEU A 207 -6.96 -30.80 -4.74
CA LEU A 207 -5.72 -30.20 -4.30
C LEU A 207 -5.48 -30.40 -2.80
N ILE A 208 -6.54 -30.45 -1.99
CA ILE A 208 -6.45 -30.70 -0.53
C ILE A 208 -5.97 -32.13 -0.27
N ASP A 209 -6.49 -33.11 -1.04
CA ASP A 209 -6.11 -34.51 -0.88
C ASP A 209 -4.66 -34.81 -1.32
N LYS A 210 -4.06 -33.96 -2.14
CA LYS A 210 -2.67 -34.04 -2.62
C LYS A 210 -1.69 -33.19 -1.81
N ASP A 211 -2.01 -32.82 -0.57
CA ASP A 211 -1.22 -31.90 0.24
C ASP A 211 0.16 -32.47 0.59
N LYS A 212 1.13 -32.21 -0.28
CA LYS A 212 2.52 -32.62 -0.15
C LYS A 212 3.23 -31.66 0.78
N LYS A 213 3.42 -32.01 2.03
CA LYS A 213 4.23 -31.22 2.96
C LYS A 213 5.71 -31.42 2.64
N MET A 214 6.41 -30.34 2.37
CA MET A 214 7.86 -30.35 2.20
C MET A 214 8.54 -30.32 3.58
N GLU A 215 9.22 -31.41 3.95
CA GLU A 215 9.98 -31.47 5.19
C GLU A 215 11.34 -30.80 5.03
N LEU A 216 11.42 -29.51 5.33
CA LEU A 216 12.69 -28.79 5.41
C LEU A 216 13.25 -28.90 6.84
N LYS A 217 14.42 -29.54 7.00
CA LYS A 217 15.08 -29.80 8.29
C LYS A 217 16.32 -28.92 8.50
N GLY A 218 16.76 -28.80 9.75
CA GLY A 218 17.97 -28.10 10.14
C GLY A 218 17.86 -26.55 10.02
N ILE A 219 19.01 -25.89 10.06
CA ILE A 219 19.13 -24.43 10.06
C ILE A 219 18.55 -23.82 8.78
N LYS A 220 18.77 -24.43 7.61
CA LYS A 220 18.22 -23.97 6.34
C LYS A 220 16.68 -23.95 6.37
N GLY A 221 16.06 -25.02 6.89
CA GLY A 221 14.62 -25.12 7.06
C GLY A 221 14.08 -24.13 8.09
N PHE A 222 14.82 -23.85 9.15
CA PHE A 222 14.46 -22.83 10.14
C PHE A 222 14.47 -21.42 9.54
N LEU A 223 15.50 -21.07 8.78
CA LEU A 223 15.64 -19.74 8.16
C LEU A 223 14.54 -19.47 7.15
N ILE A 224 14.25 -20.40 6.25
CA ILE A 224 13.22 -20.19 5.22
C ILE A 224 11.81 -20.09 5.83
N LYS A 225 11.49 -20.94 6.83
CA LYS A 225 10.17 -20.95 7.48
C LYS A 225 9.90 -19.73 8.36
N ASN A 226 10.92 -19.21 9.04
CA ASN A 226 10.75 -18.15 10.03
C ASN A 226 11.07 -16.76 9.49
N PHE A 227 12.04 -16.67 8.58
CA PHE A 227 12.58 -15.41 8.09
C PHE A 227 12.44 -15.23 6.57
N GLY A 228 11.95 -16.26 5.85
CA GLY A 228 11.87 -16.20 4.40
C GLY A 228 13.23 -16.12 3.70
N ILE A 229 14.30 -16.57 4.37
CA ILE A 229 15.67 -16.61 3.83
C ILE A 229 15.95 -18.01 3.31
N SER A 230 16.11 -18.15 1.99
CA SER A 230 16.45 -19.41 1.37
C SER A 230 17.98 -19.58 1.22
N LEU A 231 18.50 -20.66 1.77
CA LEU A 231 19.86 -21.17 1.53
C LEU A 231 19.82 -22.45 0.66
N TYR A 232 18.70 -22.72 0.04
CA TYR A 232 18.50 -23.79 -0.92
C TYR A 232 18.76 -23.28 -2.34
N ASP A 233 18.90 -24.20 -3.29
CA ASP A 233 18.88 -23.92 -4.72
C ASP A 233 17.54 -23.31 -5.16
N GLU A 234 17.53 -22.66 -6.32
CA GLU A 234 16.34 -21.96 -6.80
C GLU A 234 15.15 -22.91 -7.06
N ASP A 235 15.40 -24.14 -7.51
CA ASP A 235 14.34 -25.12 -7.79
C ASP A 235 13.64 -25.52 -6.47
N THR A 236 14.39 -25.86 -5.45
CA THR A 236 13.87 -26.18 -4.10
C THR A 236 13.14 -24.99 -3.47
N LYS A 237 13.68 -23.78 -3.64
CA LYS A 237 13.05 -22.53 -3.18
C LYS A 237 11.73 -22.26 -3.89
N ASP A 238 11.70 -22.40 -5.22
CA ASP A 238 10.49 -22.17 -6.00
C ASP A 238 9.41 -23.22 -5.71
N GLU A 239 9.80 -24.48 -5.44
CA GLU A 239 8.88 -25.50 -4.95
C GLU A 239 8.28 -25.11 -3.60
N TYR A 240 9.11 -24.69 -2.64
CA TYR A 240 8.65 -24.23 -1.33
C TYR A 240 7.70 -23.02 -1.46
N ASP A 241 8.08 -21.99 -2.23
CA ASP A 241 7.25 -20.80 -2.44
C ASP A 241 5.90 -21.17 -3.10
N SER A 242 5.91 -22.12 -4.03
CA SER A 242 4.69 -22.64 -4.67
C SER A 242 3.76 -23.35 -3.69
N LEU A 243 4.32 -24.11 -2.75
CA LEU A 243 3.58 -24.76 -1.68
C LEU A 243 2.98 -23.75 -0.71
N GLN A 244 3.72 -22.70 -0.34
CA GLN A 244 3.19 -21.62 0.53
C GLN A 244 2.01 -20.90 -0.14
N VAL A 245 2.12 -20.58 -1.43
CA VAL A 245 1.00 -19.99 -2.20
C VAL A 245 -0.18 -20.94 -2.25
N ARG A 246 0.08 -22.22 -2.45
CA ARG A 246 -0.96 -23.26 -2.50
C ARG A 246 -1.68 -23.39 -1.15
N GLU A 247 -0.95 -23.48 -0.03
CA GLU A 247 -1.53 -23.50 1.32
C GLU A 247 -2.41 -22.27 1.59
N TYR A 248 -1.91 -21.07 1.20
CA TYR A 248 -2.66 -19.83 1.31
C TYR A 248 -3.95 -19.86 0.45
N MET A 249 -3.86 -20.37 -0.80
CA MET A 249 -5.03 -20.50 -1.68
C MET A 249 -6.03 -21.51 -1.11
N ILE A 250 -5.59 -22.67 -0.63
CA ILE A 250 -6.46 -23.68 -0.01
C ILE A 250 -7.17 -23.10 1.20
N SER A 251 -6.47 -22.35 2.06
CA SER A 251 -7.08 -21.68 3.20
C SER A 251 -8.18 -20.68 2.78
N ASN A 252 -7.91 -19.86 1.75
CA ASN A 252 -8.90 -18.91 1.23
C ASN A 252 -10.09 -19.61 0.57
N TYR A 253 -9.88 -20.73 -0.11
CA TYR A 253 -10.96 -21.51 -0.71
C TYR A 253 -11.82 -22.23 0.33
N LYS A 254 -11.23 -22.74 1.40
CA LYS A 254 -11.98 -23.27 2.55
C LYS A 254 -12.89 -22.19 3.12
N ASP A 255 -12.39 -20.99 3.37
CA ASP A 255 -13.19 -19.86 3.83
C ASP A 255 -14.30 -19.48 2.81
N THR A 256 -14.04 -19.64 1.50
CA THR A 256 -15.04 -19.39 0.46
C THR A 256 -16.16 -20.43 0.48
N ILE A 257 -15.82 -21.72 0.58
CA ILE A 257 -16.80 -22.83 0.65
C ILE A 257 -17.61 -22.74 1.94
N GLU A 258 -16.99 -22.33 3.05
CA GLU A 258 -17.66 -22.07 4.32
C GLU A 258 -18.50 -20.76 4.30
N ARG A 259 -18.56 -20.07 3.15
CA ARG A 259 -19.33 -18.84 2.94
C ARG A 259 -18.87 -17.68 3.81
N ARG A 260 -17.60 -17.67 4.23
CA ARG A 260 -16.99 -16.59 5.01
C ARG A 260 -16.41 -15.48 4.15
N VAL A 261 -16.13 -15.77 2.88
CA VAL A 261 -15.47 -14.89 1.92
C VAL A 261 -16.28 -14.82 0.63
N TYR A 262 -16.20 -13.70 -0.07
CA TYR A 262 -16.86 -13.51 -1.37
C TYR A 262 -16.31 -14.50 -2.43
N PRO A 263 -17.18 -15.20 -3.18
CA PRO A 263 -16.79 -16.23 -4.14
C PRO A 263 -16.32 -15.61 -5.47
N ASP A 264 -15.03 -15.33 -5.60
CA ASP A 264 -14.42 -14.68 -6.78
C ASP A 264 -14.74 -15.40 -8.11
N ARG A 265 -14.80 -16.74 -8.10
CA ARG A 265 -15.09 -17.52 -9.31
C ARG A 265 -16.52 -17.32 -9.85
N LEU A 266 -17.44 -16.88 -9.01
CA LEU A 266 -18.81 -16.56 -9.42
C LEU A 266 -18.96 -15.13 -9.98
N TYR A 267 -17.89 -14.33 -9.95
CA TYR A 267 -17.89 -12.99 -10.53
C TYR A 267 -17.59 -13.04 -12.04
N PRO A 268 -18.53 -12.60 -12.89
CA PRO A 268 -18.45 -12.87 -14.35
C PRO A 268 -17.24 -12.25 -15.03
N LEU A 269 -16.72 -11.14 -14.53
CA LEU A 269 -15.57 -10.44 -15.13
C LEU A 269 -14.21 -11.08 -14.79
N LEU A 270 -14.11 -11.89 -13.74
CA LEU A 270 -12.88 -12.58 -13.35
C LEU A 270 -12.67 -13.91 -14.08
N ILE A 271 -13.75 -14.56 -14.55
CA ILE A 271 -13.70 -15.90 -15.17
C ILE A 271 -12.90 -15.91 -16.48
N LYS A 272 -12.80 -14.77 -17.18
CA LYS A 272 -12.08 -14.64 -18.44
C LYS A 272 -10.54 -14.63 -18.35
N GLU A 273 -9.96 -14.76 -17.15
CA GLU A 273 -8.52 -14.57 -16.91
C GLU A 273 -7.71 -15.86 -16.67
N LYS A 274 -8.21 -17.04 -17.03
CA LYS A 274 -7.45 -18.30 -16.82
C LYS A 274 -6.05 -18.33 -17.47
N ASP A 275 -5.72 -17.42 -18.41
CA ASP A 275 -4.57 -17.61 -19.30
C ASP A 275 -3.56 -16.44 -19.42
N LYS A 276 -3.61 -15.40 -18.57
CA LYS A 276 -2.60 -14.34 -18.67
C LYS A 276 -1.74 -14.22 -17.42
N LYS A 277 -0.44 -14.50 -17.58
CA LYS A 277 0.60 -14.27 -16.58
C LYS A 277 0.55 -12.82 -16.10
N ILE A 278 -0.17 -12.56 -15.00
CA ILE A 278 0.00 -11.34 -14.20
C ILE A 278 1.42 -11.40 -13.64
N ILE A 279 2.10 -10.27 -13.56
CA ILE A 279 3.38 -10.15 -12.84
C ILE A 279 3.19 -10.82 -11.48
N ASN A 280 3.96 -11.88 -11.22
CA ASN A 280 3.82 -12.65 -9.99
C ASN A 280 4.39 -11.82 -8.83
N LEU A 281 3.55 -11.02 -8.19
CA LEU A 281 3.86 -10.26 -6.98
C LEU A 281 3.52 -11.08 -5.74
N ASN A 282 3.98 -12.34 -5.71
CA ASN A 282 3.77 -13.16 -4.52
C ASN A 282 4.52 -12.58 -3.32
N SER A 283 3.80 -11.95 -2.41
CA SER A 283 4.36 -11.38 -1.17
C SER A 283 4.78 -12.44 -0.15
N MET A 284 4.27 -13.69 -0.29
CA MET A 284 4.60 -14.82 0.60
C MET A 284 5.91 -15.50 0.23
N ARG A 285 6.57 -15.08 -0.87
CA ARG A 285 7.83 -15.68 -1.34
C ARG A 285 8.98 -15.55 -0.35
N SER A 286 9.87 -16.52 -0.37
CA SER A 286 11.18 -16.45 0.23
C SER A 286 12.20 -15.77 -0.70
N TYR A 287 13.32 -15.34 -0.16
CA TYR A 287 14.38 -14.67 -0.92
C TYR A 287 15.70 -15.41 -0.75
N SER A 288 16.43 -15.60 -1.84
CA SER A 288 17.78 -16.17 -1.83
C SER A 288 18.75 -15.21 -1.12
N LEU A 289 19.85 -15.73 -0.56
CA LEU A 289 20.82 -14.90 0.14
C LEU A 289 21.35 -13.76 -0.73
N TYR A 290 21.66 -14.04 -2.00
CA TYR A 290 22.12 -13.00 -2.92
C TYR A 290 21.02 -11.93 -3.18
N SER A 291 19.75 -12.33 -3.28
CA SER A 291 18.64 -11.37 -3.41
C SER A 291 18.56 -10.45 -2.21
N ILE A 292 18.71 -10.97 -1.00
CA ILE A 292 18.71 -10.18 0.24
C ILE A 292 19.88 -9.19 0.27
N ILE A 293 21.10 -9.64 -0.08
CA ILE A 293 22.27 -8.78 -0.14
C ILE A 293 22.06 -7.65 -1.16
N LEU A 294 21.61 -7.98 -2.36
CA LEU A 294 21.38 -6.97 -3.39
C LEU A 294 20.24 -6.01 -3.03
N MET A 295 19.16 -6.50 -2.42
CA MET A 295 18.08 -5.65 -1.92
C MET A 295 18.55 -4.69 -0.83
N PHE A 296 19.46 -5.12 0.06
CA PHE A 296 20.10 -4.21 1.02
C PHE A 296 20.74 -3.03 0.33
N PHE A 297 21.55 -3.27 -0.72
CA PHE A 297 22.20 -2.18 -1.46
C PHE A 297 21.19 -1.34 -2.25
N ILE A 298 20.21 -1.96 -2.91
CA ILE A 298 19.18 -1.23 -3.67
C ILE A 298 18.41 -0.30 -2.74
N PHE A 299 17.97 -0.78 -1.57
CA PHE A 299 17.25 0.07 -0.61
C PHE A 299 18.14 1.15 0.00
N SER A 300 19.41 0.83 0.30
CA SER A 300 20.39 1.80 0.81
C SER A 300 20.67 2.92 -0.19
N ILE A 301 20.84 2.59 -1.47
CA ILE A 301 21.08 3.55 -2.55
C ILE A 301 19.81 4.37 -2.83
N THR A 302 18.64 3.73 -2.82
CA THR A 302 17.35 4.42 -3.01
C THR A 302 17.11 5.44 -1.89
N GLY A 303 17.36 5.06 -0.64
CA GLY A 303 17.26 5.96 0.52
C GLY A 303 18.25 7.13 0.42
N TRP A 304 19.49 6.86 0.04
CA TRP A 304 20.50 7.89 -0.19
C TRP A 304 20.08 8.87 -1.31
N THR A 305 19.63 8.32 -2.44
CA THR A 305 19.16 9.13 -3.57
C THR A 305 17.98 10.01 -3.16
N TRP A 306 17.04 9.47 -2.40
CA TRP A 306 15.89 10.19 -1.87
C TRP A 306 16.31 11.39 -1.00
N GLU A 307 17.18 11.17 -0.02
CA GLU A 307 17.63 12.25 0.87
C GLU A 307 18.48 13.31 0.14
N VAL A 308 19.37 12.89 -0.76
CA VAL A 308 20.14 13.82 -1.57
C VAL A 308 19.26 14.69 -2.47
N LEU A 309 18.24 14.08 -3.10
CA LEU A 309 17.29 14.82 -3.93
C LEU A 309 16.45 15.79 -3.11
N LEU A 310 16.01 15.41 -1.92
CA LEU A 310 15.28 16.32 -1.02
C LEU A 310 16.13 17.53 -0.64
N HIS A 311 17.38 17.35 -0.28
CA HIS A 311 18.29 18.47 0.00
C HIS A 311 18.55 19.34 -1.23
N LEU A 312 18.78 18.71 -2.37
CA LEU A 312 19.01 19.45 -3.62
C LEU A 312 17.80 20.33 -3.99
N ILE A 313 16.58 19.83 -3.74
CA ILE A 313 15.32 20.57 -4.01
C ILE A 313 15.12 21.69 -2.99
N ASN A 314 15.36 21.44 -1.71
CA ASN A 314 15.06 22.39 -0.64
C ASN A 314 16.16 23.47 -0.51
N ASP A 315 17.42 23.07 -0.59
CA ASP A 315 18.56 23.93 -0.26
C ASP A 315 19.37 24.35 -1.50
N GLY A 316 19.07 23.76 -2.67
CA GLY A 316 19.76 24.05 -3.94
C GLY A 316 21.18 23.50 -4.06
N ASN A 317 21.66 22.79 -3.04
CA ASN A 317 23.03 22.27 -2.96
C ASN A 317 23.03 20.74 -2.92
N PHE A 318 24.04 20.15 -3.59
CA PHE A 318 24.30 18.71 -3.47
C PHE A 318 25.02 18.43 -2.15
N VAL A 319 24.38 17.61 -1.30
CA VAL A 319 24.97 17.19 -0.02
C VAL A 319 25.00 15.66 0.01
N ASN A 320 26.21 15.08 0.23
CA ASN A 320 26.31 13.64 0.42
C ASN A 320 25.76 13.27 1.82
N ARG A 321 24.61 12.62 1.84
CA ARG A 321 23.90 12.28 3.09
C ARG A 321 24.45 11.02 3.75
N GLY A 322 24.42 11.04 5.09
CA GLY A 322 24.85 9.91 5.93
C GLY A 322 26.31 9.97 6.36
N VAL A 323 26.70 9.01 7.18
CA VAL A 323 28.05 8.90 7.78
C VAL A 323 29.07 8.35 6.80
N LEU A 324 28.63 7.51 5.86
CA LEU A 324 29.45 6.85 4.86
C LEU A 324 29.73 7.77 3.66
N HIS A 325 30.79 7.48 2.92
CA HIS A 325 31.19 8.26 1.74
C HIS A 325 30.53 7.78 0.45
N GLY A 326 30.20 6.49 0.37
CA GLY A 326 29.52 5.89 -0.78
C GLY A 326 28.05 6.28 -0.87
N PRO A 327 27.40 6.04 -2.03
CA PRO A 327 26.00 6.41 -2.29
C PRO A 327 25.03 5.43 -1.64
N TRP A 328 25.14 5.24 -0.33
CA TRP A 328 24.26 4.34 0.43
C TRP A 328 23.99 4.84 1.85
N LEU A 329 22.74 4.68 2.27
CA LEU A 329 22.29 4.85 3.64
C LEU A 329 21.90 3.49 4.23
N PRO A 330 22.77 2.86 5.05
CA PRO A 330 22.55 1.51 5.58
C PRO A 330 21.27 1.36 6.42
N ILE A 331 20.78 2.44 6.99
CA ILE A 331 19.52 2.44 7.77
C ILE A 331 18.31 2.01 6.91
N TYR A 332 18.24 2.47 5.67
CA TYR A 332 17.18 2.07 4.73
C TYR A 332 17.35 0.61 4.27
N GLY A 333 18.59 0.20 3.96
CA GLY A 333 18.90 -1.17 3.58
C GLY A 333 18.61 -2.16 4.71
N SER A 334 19.13 -1.90 5.90
CA SER A 334 18.91 -2.77 7.06
C SER A 334 17.46 -2.77 7.51
N GLY A 335 16.79 -1.62 7.56
CA GLY A 335 15.37 -1.52 7.85
C GLY A 335 14.53 -2.34 6.87
N GLY A 336 14.78 -2.20 5.56
CA GLY A 336 14.10 -2.99 4.53
C GLY A 336 14.30 -4.50 4.69
N ILE A 337 15.54 -4.94 4.94
CA ILE A 337 15.83 -6.38 5.15
C ILE A 337 15.21 -6.89 6.46
N LEU A 338 15.27 -6.13 7.55
CA LEU A 338 14.63 -6.51 8.81
C LEU A 338 13.11 -6.68 8.65
N ILE A 339 12.46 -5.77 7.92
CA ILE A 339 11.03 -5.90 7.58
C ILE A 339 10.80 -7.19 6.78
N LEU A 340 11.57 -7.42 5.72
CA LEU A 340 11.41 -8.58 4.84
C LEU A 340 11.65 -9.91 5.56
N THR A 341 12.48 -9.93 6.60
CA THR A 341 12.88 -11.17 7.29
C THR A 341 12.14 -11.38 8.61
N ILE A 342 12.20 -10.43 9.55
CA ILE A 342 11.58 -10.57 10.87
C ILE A 342 10.06 -10.64 10.77
N LEU A 343 9.47 -9.85 9.86
CA LEU A 343 8.01 -9.79 9.69
C LEU A 343 7.48 -10.80 8.66
N TYR A 344 8.32 -11.68 8.12
CA TYR A 344 7.95 -12.68 7.12
C TYR A 344 6.68 -13.46 7.47
N ARG A 345 6.55 -13.89 8.72
CA ARG A 345 5.41 -14.68 9.21
C ARG A 345 4.09 -13.92 9.26
N TYR A 346 4.15 -12.58 9.22
CA TYR A 346 2.97 -11.71 9.35
C TYR A 346 2.44 -11.22 8.01
N ARG A 347 3.08 -11.55 6.88
CA ARG A 347 2.68 -11.12 5.53
C ARG A 347 1.26 -11.49 5.13
N GLY A 348 0.67 -12.52 5.73
CA GLY A 348 -0.74 -12.86 5.60
C GLY A 348 -1.70 -11.97 6.40
N LYS A 349 -1.18 -11.07 7.26
CA LYS A 349 -1.95 -10.21 8.17
C LYS A 349 -1.49 -8.74 8.04
N PRO A 350 -1.82 -8.03 6.97
CA PRO A 350 -1.19 -6.74 6.61
C PRO A 350 -1.39 -5.64 7.65
N ILE A 351 -2.52 -5.59 8.35
CA ILE A 351 -2.74 -4.59 9.40
C ILE A 351 -1.76 -4.82 10.56
N LEU A 352 -1.63 -6.06 11.01
CA LEU A 352 -0.67 -6.42 12.06
C LEU A 352 0.77 -6.19 11.57
N GLU A 353 1.08 -6.57 10.33
CA GLU A 353 2.39 -6.36 9.72
C GLU A 353 2.72 -4.86 9.66
N PHE A 354 1.79 -4.01 9.25
CA PHE A 354 1.96 -2.55 9.26
C PHE A 354 2.29 -2.00 10.65
N LEU A 355 1.53 -2.41 11.68
CA LEU A 355 1.78 -1.96 13.06
C LEU A 355 3.16 -2.42 13.56
N LEU A 356 3.54 -3.65 13.25
CA LEU A 356 4.85 -4.18 13.60
C LEU A 356 5.98 -3.50 12.80
N MET A 357 5.75 -3.09 11.54
CA MET A 357 6.68 -2.28 10.76
C MET A 357 6.93 -0.92 11.40
N VAL A 358 5.87 -0.21 11.77
CA VAL A 358 5.96 1.09 12.46
C VAL A 358 6.81 0.96 13.72
N LEU A 359 6.55 -0.07 14.53
CA LEU A 359 7.31 -0.33 15.76
C LEU A 359 8.77 -0.67 15.46
N LEU A 360 9.02 -1.56 14.51
CA LEU A 360 10.37 -2.00 14.14
C LEU A 360 11.20 -0.85 13.56
N CYS A 361 10.62 -0.06 12.65
CA CYS A 361 11.28 1.12 12.09
C CYS A 361 11.60 2.15 13.17
N GLY A 362 10.67 2.39 14.09
CA GLY A 362 10.92 3.31 15.22
C GLY A 362 12.06 2.87 16.12
N MET A 363 12.16 1.56 16.41
CA MET A 363 13.27 1.01 17.17
C MET A 363 14.61 1.17 16.43
N VAL A 364 14.64 0.87 15.13
CA VAL A 364 15.85 0.99 14.30
C VAL A 364 16.29 2.45 14.19
N GLU A 365 15.37 3.36 13.90
CA GLU A 365 15.65 4.78 13.74
C GLU A 365 16.13 5.41 15.06
N TYR A 366 15.42 5.16 16.15
CA TYR A 366 15.80 5.66 17.48
C TYR A 366 17.16 5.09 17.92
N GLY A 367 17.37 3.79 17.74
CA GLY A 367 18.62 3.13 18.09
C GLY A 367 19.81 3.63 17.26
N THR A 368 19.58 3.87 15.96
CA THR A 368 20.61 4.44 15.07
C THR A 368 20.97 5.86 15.49
N ALA A 369 19.97 6.71 15.79
CA ALA A 369 20.22 8.07 16.29
C ALA A 369 21.05 8.05 17.58
N CYS A 370 20.65 7.23 18.57
CA CYS A 370 21.42 7.08 19.81
C CYS A 370 22.87 6.61 19.56
N TYR A 371 23.06 5.65 18.68
CA TYR A 371 24.40 5.16 18.34
C TYR A 371 25.27 6.23 17.69
N LEU A 372 24.73 6.98 16.74
CA LEU A 372 25.45 8.04 16.04
C LEU A 372 25.82 9.19 17.01
N GLU A 373 24.86 9.62 17.83
CA GLU A 373 25.12 10.64 18.88
C GLU A 373 26.18 10.17 19.88
N TYR A 374 26.12 8.91 20.35
CA TYR A 374 27.12 8.36 21.25
C TYR A 374 28.52 8.27 20.61
N ARG A 375 28.58 7.81 19.35
CA ARG A 375 29.86 7.56 18.67
C ARG A 375 30.55 8.81 18.15
N PHE A 376 29.77 9.78 17.63
CA PHE A 376 30.30 10.94 16.92
C PHE A 376 29.98 12.27 17.62
N GLY A 377 29.13 12.30 18.64
CA GLY A 377 28.70 13.53 19.31
C GLY A 377 27.80 14.43 18.44
N LEU A 378 27.28 13.93 17.31
CA LEU A 378 26.55 14.68 16.31
C LEU A 378 25.19 14.03 16.03
N SER A 379 24.21 14.85 15.64
CA SER A 379 22.87 14.39 15.23
C SER A 379 22.68 14.58 13.73
N TRP A 380 22.37 13.49 12.99
CA TRP A 380 22.16 13.53 11.54
C TRP A 380 20.74 13.95 11.13
N TRP A 381 19.79 13.91 12.07
CA TRP A 381 18.44 14.44 11.92
C TRP A 381 17.88 14.89 13.25
N ASN A 382 16.86 15.77 13.20
CA ASN A 382 16.22 16.29 14.38
C ASN A 382 14.73 16.54 14.11
N TYR A 383 13.87 15.81 14.82
CA TYR A 383 12.41 15.93 14.73
C TYR A 383 11.80 16.79 15.83
N ASN A 384 12.56 17.67 16.50
CA ASN A 384 11.99 18.61 17.44
C ASN A 384 10.94 19.48 16.76
N GLY A 385 9.76 19.58 17.37
CA GLY A 385 8.61 20.31 16.81
C GLY A 385 7.65 19.48 15.96
N TYR A 386 8.03 18.24 15.57
CA TYR A 386 7.12 17.33 14.89
C TYR A 386 6.16 16.64 15.88
N PHE A 387 5.00 16.19 15.38
CA PHE A 387 3.97 15.57 16.19
C PHE A 387 4.45 14.24 16.80
N LEU A 388 4.19 14.07 18.11
CA LEU A 388 4.61 12.89 18.88
C LEU A 388 6.09 12.51 18.69
N ASN A 389 7.00 13.50 18.64
CA ASN A 389 8.41 13.17 18.61
C ASN A 389 8.90 12.63 19.96
N ILE A 390 9.83 11.71 19.92
CA ILE A 390 10.51 11.13 21.09
C ILE A 390 11.97 11.57 21.04
N ASN A 391 12.33 12.50 21.92
CA ASN A 391 13.68 13.06 22.06
C ASN A 391 14.26 13.62 20.74
N GLY A 392 13.42 14.11 19.84
CA GLY A 392 13.83 14.58 18.51
C GLY A 392 14.39 13.52 17.57
N ARG A 393 14.36 12.22 17.95
CA ARG A 393 14.97 11.11 17.19
C ARG A 393 14.00 10.39 16.29
N VAL A 394 12.73 10.31 16.68
CA VAL A 394 11.62 9.74 15.88
C VAL A 394 10.39 10.61 16.02
N CYS A 395 9.49 10.58 15.04
CA CYS A 395 8.20 11.28 15.08
C CYS A 395 7.10 10.44 14.41
N ALA A 396 5.84 10.74 14.72
CA ALA A 396 4.70 9.97 14.19
C ALA A 396 4.61 10.03 12.66
N GLU A 397 4.87 11.20 12.06
CA GLU A 397 4.85 11.39 10.62
C GLU A 397 5.92 10.54 9.92
N GLY A 398 7.15 10.54 10.44
CA GLY A 398 8.25 9.72 9.94
C GLY A 398 7.94 8.23 10.03
N LEU A 399 7.45 7.77 11.18
CA LEU A 399 7.07 6.38 11.39
C LEU A 399 5.93 5.92 10.48
N LEU A 400 4.95 6.79 10.21
CA LEU A 400 3.87 6.50 9.26
C LEU A 400 4.42 6.33 7.84
N VAL A 401 5.32 7.21 7.41
CA VAL A 401 5.97 7.14 6.09
C VAL A 401 6.79 5.85 5.96
N PHE A 402 7.56 5.49 6.98
CA PHE A 402 8.33 4.23 6.98
C PHE A 402 7.42 2.99 7.00
N GLY A 403 6.31 3.02 7.75
CA GLY A 403 5.32 1.94 7.73
C GLY A 403 4.70 1.75 6.34
N LEU A 404 4.26 2.83 5.69
CA LEU A 404 3.70 2.79 4.34
C LEU A 404 4.76 2.39 3.29
N GLY A 405 5.98 2.92 3.40
CA GLY A 405 7.11 2.55 2.56
C GLY A 405 7.49 1.08 2.71
N GLY A 406 7.47 0.56 3.95
CA GLY A 406 7.69 -0.85 4.26
C GLY A 406 6.64 -1.76 3.62
N MET A 407 5.35 -1.39 3.69
CA MET A 407 4.27 -2.09 3.00
C MET A 407 4.49 -2.11 1.48
N ALA A 408 4.82 -0.97 0.87
CA ALA A 408 5.17 -0.91 -0.54
C ALA A 408 6.41 -1.77 -0.85
N GLY A 409 7.40 -1.79 0.04
CA GLY A 409 8.58 -2.63 -0.05
C GLY A 409 8.24 -4.12 -0.11
N VAL A 410 7.47 -4.62 0.86
CA VAL A 410 7.12 -6.04 0.97
C VAL A 410 6.21 -6.50 -0.16
N TYR A 411 5.16 -5.73 -0.48
CA TYR A 411 4.11 -6.19 -1.39
C TYR A 411 4.36 -5.88 -2.87
N PHE A 412 5.26 -4.92 -3.16
CA PHE A 412 5.54 -4.50 -4.53
C PHE A 412 7.04 -4.51 -4.88
N LEU A 413 7.86 -3.74 -4.16
CA LEU A 413 9.24 -3.49 -4.59
C LEU A 413 10.11 -4.74 -4.48
N ALA A 414 10.12 -5.44 -3.35
CA ALA A 414 10.95 -6.61 -3.16
C ALA A 414 10.57 -7.75 -4.12
N PRO A 415 9.26 -8.09 -4.35
CA PRO A 415 8.87 -9.04 -5.39
C PRO A 415 9.28 -8.62 -6.80
N LEU A 416 9.21 -7.33 -7.15
CA LEU A 416 9.63 -6.82 -8.46
C LEU A 416 11.14 -6.95 -8.64
N ILE A 417 11.92 -6.55 -7.64
CA ILE A 417 13.38 -6.66 -7.65
C ILE A 417 13.79 -8.12 -7.82
N ASP A 418 13.23 -9.03 -7.02
CA ASP A 418 13.54 -10.46 -7.09
C ASP A 418 13.20 -11.05 -8.48
N ASN A 419 12.07 -10.64 -9.08
CA ASN A 419 11.71 -11.03 -10.45
C ASN A 419 12.72 -10.55 -11.50
N VAL A 420 13.35 -9.39 -11.28
CA VAL A 420 14.42 -8.88 -12.16
C VAL A 420 15.70 -9.66 -11.94
N LEU A 421 16.09 -9.87 -10.67
CA LEU A 421 17.30 -10.61 -10.31
C LEU A 421 17.28 -12.04 -10.85
N LYS A 422 16.15 -12.74 -10.78
CA LYS A 422 15.99 -14.10 -11.33
C LYS A 422 16.24 -14.21 -12.84
N LYS A 423 16.21 -13.09 -13.59
CA LYS A 423 16.52 -13.09 -15.04
C LYS A 423 18.01 -12.96 -15.31
N ILE A 424 18.81 -12.63 -14.32
CA ILE A 424 20.25 -12.42 -14.43
C ILE A 424 20.97 -13.73 -14.10
N ASN A 425 22.07 -14.00 -14.78
CA ASN A 425 22.87 -15.20 -14.52
C ASN A 425 23.37 -15.17 -13.06
N ILE A 426 23.19 -16.28 -12.36
CA ILE A 426 23.54 -16.41 -10.93
C ILE A 426 25.00 -16.10 -10.62
N LYS A 427 25.93 -16.43 -11.55
CA LYS A 427 27.36 -16.11 -11.40
C LYS A 427 27.59 -14.60 -11.37
N ILE A 428 26.87 -13.84 -12.22
CA ILE A 428 26.95 -12.38 -12.24
C ILE A 428 26.41 -11.80 -10.93
N LEU A 429 25.32 -12.36 -10.38
CA LEU A 429 24.75 -11.92 -9.11
C LEU A 429 25.74 -12.13 -7.94
N TYR A 430 26.42 -13.27 -7.89
CA TYR A 430 27.45 -13.51 -6.86
C TYR A 430 28.64 -12.55 -6.99
N ILE A 431 29.12 -12.29 -8.23
CA ILE A 431 30.20 -11.32 -8.48
C ILE A 431 29.75 -9.92 -8.02
N LEU A 432 28.52 -9.52 -8.37
CA LEU A 432 27.97 -8.23 -7.97
C LEU A 432 27.84 -8.11 -6.44
N CYS A 433 27.33 -9.15 -5.76
CA CYS A 433 27.31 -9.20 -4.30
C CYS A 433 28.71 -9.04 -3.72
N PHE A 434 29.70 -9.77 -4.24
CA PHE A 434 31.09 -9.69 -3.76
C PHE A 434 31.66 -8.28 -3.91
N ILE A 435 31.48 -7.65 -5.08
CA ILE A 435 31.96 -6.30 -5.34
C ILE A 435 31.31 -5.30 -4.39
N LEU A 436 29.97 -5.30 -4.29
CA LEU A 436 29.25 -4.35 -3.45
C LEU A 436 29.58 -4.51 -1.97
N VAL A 437 29.64 -5.74 -1.48
CA VAL A 437 30.03 -6.01 -0.08
C VAL A 437 31.46 -5.56 0.19
N SER A 438 32.40 -5.83 -0.74
CA SER A 438 33.79 -5.38 -0.60
C SER A 438 33.91 -3.86 -0.55
N LEU A 439 33.24 -3.16 -1.48
CA LEU A 439 33.20 -1.69 -1.49
C LEU A 439 32.60 -1.12 -0.20
N PHE A 440 31.53 -1.72 0.27
CA PHE A 440 30.87 -1.31 1.52
C PHE A 440 31.77 -1.51 2.75
N ILE A 441 32.50 -2.62 2.82
CA ILE A 441 33.46 -2.89 3.91
C ILE A 441 34.59 -1.87 3.86
N ILE A 442 35.14 -1.58 2.67
CA ILE A 442 36.22 -0.57 2.49
C ILE A 442 35.73 0.80 2.96
N ASP A 443 34.53 1.21 2.51
CA ASP A 443 33.92 2.48 2.93
C ASP A 443 33.71 2.54 4.45
N LYS A 444 33.22 1.46 5.07
CA LYS A 444 33.07 1.38 6.53
C LYS A 444 34.41 1.50 7.28
N ILE A 445 35.48 0.86 6.79
CA ILE A 445 36.79 0.95 7.38
C ILE A 445 37.34 2.38 7.26
N TYR A 446 37.23 2.99 6.07
CA TYR A 446 37.62 4.36 5.84
C TYR A 446 36.84 5.35 6.73
N THR A 447 35.52 5.22 6.77
CA THR A 447 34.61 6.06 7.57
C THR A 447 34.85 5.93 9.08
N HIS A 448 35.41 4.80 9.55
CA HIS A 448 35.74 4.64 10.96
C HIS A 448 36.77 5.67 11.43
N SER A 449 37.76 6.01 10.60
CA SER A 449 38.77 7.01 10.88
C SER A 449 38.38 8.42 10.37
N TYR A 450 37.65 8.50 9.29
CA TYR A 450 37.24 9.73 8.60
C TYR A 450 35.73 9.71 8.34
N PRO A 451 34.86 9.98 9.34
CA PRO A 451 33.42 10.00 9.12
C PRO A 451 33.01 11.18 8.22
N ASN A 452 31.97 10.98 7.39
CA ASN A 452 31.38 12.08 6.63
C ASN A 452 30.61 12.99 7.59
N VAL A 453 31.23 14.12 7.95
CA VAL A 453 30.67 15.13 8.89
C VAL A 453 30.42 16.47 8.21
N GLY A 454 30.15 16.46 6.89
CA GLY A 454 29.88 17.64 6.08
C GLY A 454 28.52 18.30 6.36
N GLU A 455 28.07 19.17 5.45
CA GLU A 455 26.85 20.01 5.57
C GLU A 455 25.54 19.20 5.74
N GLY A 456 25.57 17.88 5.62
CA GLY A 456 24.43 16.98 5.77
C GLY A 456 24.00 16.66 7.21
N ILE A 457 24.59 17.30 8.22
CA ILE A 457 24.32 17.08 9.64
C ILE A 457 23.39 18.17 10.16
N SER A 458 22.30 17.79 10.81
CA SER A 458 21.25 18.73 11.26
C SER A 458 21.59 19.54 12.51
N GLY A 459 22.73 19.37 13.13
CA GLY A 459 23.23 20.18 14.24
C GLY A 459 24.28 19.49 15.11
N SER A 460 25.24 20.25 15.62
CA SER A 460 26.05 19.85 16.76
C SER A 460 25.16 19.79 18.01
N LEU A 461 25.30 18.76 18.84
CA LEU A 461 24.74 18.80 20.19
C LEU A 461 25.25 20.07 20.89
N PRO A 462 24.39 20.81 21.66
CA PRO A 462 24.89 21.90 22.46
C PRO A 462 26.06 21.38 23.31
N GLU A 463 27.18 22.10 23.31
CA GLU A 463 28.37 21.76 24.05
C GLU A 463 27.97 21.35 25.48
N ARG A 464 28.05 20.04 25.75
CA ARG A 464 28.08 19.64 27.14
C ARG A 464 29.37 20.25 27.69
N ASN A 465 29.27 21.23 28.56
CA ASN A 465 30.35 21.63 29.43
C ASN A 465 30.88 20.38 30.14
N ILE A 466 31.81 19.70 29.47
CA ILE A 466 32.63 18.68 30.11
C ILE A 466 33.55 19.51 31.01
N GLY A 467 33.06 19.76 32.20
CA GLY A 467 33.91 20.30 33.28
C GLY A 467 35.12 19.38 33.34
N VAL A 468 36.25 19.91 32.95
CA VAL A 468 37.56 19.31 33.15
C VAL A 468 37.66 19.09 34.66
N ILE A 469 37.36 17.89 35.12
CA ILE A 469 37.85 17.44 36.43
C ILE A 469 39.33 17.16 36.25
N LYS A 470 40.12 18.11 36.74
CA LYS A 470 41.58 17.93 36.93
C LYS A 470 41.80 16.85 37.99
#